data_6110083217b374c0b636954433a4b91a
#
_entry.id   6110083217b374c0b636954433a4b91a
#
_cell.length_a   1.000
_cell.length_b   1.000
_cell.length_c   1.000
_cell.angle_alpha   90.00
_cell.angle_beta   90.00
_cell.angle_gamma   90.00
#
_symmetry.space_group_name_H-M   'P 1'
#
loop_
_entity.id
_entity.type
_entity.pdbx_description
1 polymer ?
#
loop_
_entity_poly.entity_id
_entity_poly.type
_entity_poly.pdbx_seq_one_letter_code
_entity_poly.pdbx_strand_id
1 'polypeptide(L)'
;MRRLLLLVCSITLVDTMLYAALVPLLPHYASEFGLSKGEAGLLVGAYALGAFLGAIPGGIAATRFGPRRAVIAGLLLMAVASAGFGFAGSAATLGIARLAQGVGSALSWAGALAWLVAGTPRERRGEMLGTAIGAAIFGALLGPAVGAFAEGVGPRPAFVAVGAAGVALAVWALRTPPVATEPQSPRALLPALRQPLLLGALWLMVLPALLFGVVAVLVPLELGDAGWSAVAIAALFIGAAAVEMVVAPLLGRVSDRRGRLLPLRFALVAAIALTLGLAVAGSPLVIAPLVVGAAIAFGSFWAPAMALLSDAAERIGLAQALGFGLMNAAWGGGNSVGPALGGGLADLGGDAFPYALMGALCAVTLVMLTRGRQAFGTHLARVPENP
;
A
#
# COMPACT_ATOMS: atom_id res chain seq x y z
N MET A 1 -14.57 23.05 -4.86
CA MET A 1 -13.24 22.40 -5.03
C MET A 1 -12.53 22.15 -3.71
N ARG A 2 -12.21 23.17 -2.88
CA ARG A 2 -11.51 22.99 -1.58
C ARG A 2 -12.20 21.99 -0.65
N ARG A 3 -13.53 22.02 -0.52
CA ARG A 3 -14.29 21.06 0.33
C ARG A 3 -14.18 19.62 -0.14
N LEU A 4 -14.19 19.37 -1.47
CA LEU A 4 -14.03 18.04 -2.03
C LEU A 4 -12.61 17.52 -1.81
N LEU A 5 -11.58 18.36 -2.03
CA LEU A 5 -10.20 17.99 -1.76
C LEU A 5 -9.99 17.59 -0.29
N LEU A 6 -10.47 18.40 0.65
CA LEU A 6 -10.38 18.10 2.08
C LEU A 6 -11.09 16.78 2.44
N LEU A 7 -12.29 16.54 1.88
CA LEU A 7 -12.98 15.27 2.08
C LEU A 7 -12.16 14.10 1.56
N VAL A 8 -11.64 14.18 0.33
CA VAL A 8 -10.82 13.09 -0.26
C VAL A 8 -9.55 12.87 0.53
N CYS A 9 -8.84 13.93 0.93
CA CYS A 9 -7.66 13.82 1.80
C CYS A 9 -8.00 13.15 3.14
N SER A 10 -9.13 13.49 3.76
CA SER A 10 -9.55 12.85 5.02
C SER A 10 -9.90 11.38 4.83
N ILE A 11 -10.53 11.02 3.70
CA ILE A 11 -10.84 9.62 3.36
C ILE A 11 -9.55 8.82 3.21
N THR A 12 -8.61 9.28 2.38
CA THR A 12 -7.37 8.56 2.12
C THR A 12 -6.49 8.47 3.36
N LEU A 13 -6.46 9.51 4.20
CA LEU A 13 -5.75 9.52 5.47
C LEU A 13 -6.30 8.47 6.44
N VAL A 14 -7.61 8.48 6.70
CA VAL A 14 -8.24 7.53 7.64
C VAL A 14 -8.10 6.10 7.14
N ASP A 15 -8.22 5.88 5.84
CA ASP A 15 -8.09 4.58 5.21
C ASP A 15 -6.69 3.97 5.42
N THR A 16 -5.65 4.71 5.06
CA THR A 16 -4.26 4.21 5.20
C THR A 16 -3.81 4.14 6.65
N MET A 17 -4.32 5.01 7.51
CA MET A 17 -4.13 4.93 8.96
C MET A 17 -4.70 3.62 9.51
N LEU A 18 -5.92 3.24 9.10
CA LEU A 18 -6.55 1.98 9.51
C LEU A 18 -5.79 0.76 8.97
N TYR A 19 -5.28 0.83 7.73
CA TYR A 19 -4.43 -0.22 7.17
C TYR A 19 -3.21 -0.50 8.05
N ALA A 20 -2.47 0.53 8.43
CA ALA A 20 -1.20 0.40 9.16
C ALA A 20 -1.37 0.21 10.68
N ALA A 21 -2.59 0.39 11.23
CA ALA A 21 -2.84 0.29 12.67
C ALA A 21 -2.63 -1.12 13.26
N LEU A 22 -2.70 -2.18 12.43
CA LEU A 22 -2.52 -3.55 12.89
C LEU A 22 -1.07 -3.88 13.27
N VAL A 23 -0.08 -3.24 12.64
CA VAL A 23 1.34 -3.59 12.76
C VAL A 23 1.79 -3.72 14.22
N PRO A 24 1.62 -2.72 15.11
CA PRO A 24 2.04 -2.84 16.50
C PRO A 24 1.14 -3.74 17.35
N LEU A 25 -0.09 -4.04 16.90
CA LEU A 25 -1.02 -4.94 17.60
C LEU A 25 -0.81 -6.42 17.23
N LEU A 26 -0.01 -6.69 16.20
CA LEU A 26 0.17 -8.05 15.69
C LEU A 26 0.71 -9.03 16.73
N PRO A 27 1.74 -8.69 17.53
CA PRO A 27 2.22 -9.58 18.61
C PRO A 27 1.14 -9.89 19.65
N HIS A 28 0.34 -8.89 20.02
CA HIS A 28 -0.76 -9.07 20.98
C HIS A 28 -1.77 -10.11 20.45
N TYR A 29 -2.28 -9.94 19.22
CA TYR A 29 -3.24 -10.89 18.64
C TYR A 29 -2.63 -12.26 18.34
N ALA A 30 -1.34 -12.30 17.96
CA ALA A 30 -0.64 -13.57 17.75
C ALA A 30 -0.58 -14.38 19.08
N SER A 31 -0.27 -13.71 20.19
CA SER A 31 -0.25 -14.32 21.52
C SER A 31 -1.66 -14.68 22.03
N GLU A 32 -2.64 -13.76 21.87
CA GLU A 32 -4.01 -13.96 22.36
C GLU A 32 -4.72 -15.13 21.69
N PHE A 33 -4.53 -15.29 20.36
CA PHE A 33 -5.20 -16.35 19.59
C PHE A 33 -4.29 -17.53 19.26
N GLY A 34 -3.03 -17.55 19.74
CA GLY A 34 -2.07 -18.63 19.46
C GLY A 34 -1.74 -18.77 17.99
N LEU A 35 -1.62 -17.65 17.24
CA LEU A 35 -1.39 -17.68 15.81
C LEU A 35 0.03 -18.09 15.47
N SER A 36 0.18 -18.97 14.49
CA SER A 36 1.45 -19.16 13.78
C SER A 36 1.81 -17.88 13.01
N LYS A 37 3.07 -17.77 12.58
CA LYS A 37 3.53 -16.64 11.73
C LYS A 37 2.76 -16.59 10.41
N GLY A 38 2.40 -17.74 9.83
CA GLY A 38 1.57 -17.84 8.63
C GLY A 38 0.16 -17.29 8.85
N GLU A 39 -0.49 -17.64 9.97
CA GLU A 39 -1.83 -17.12 10.32
C GLU A 39 -1.78 -15.61 10.61
N ALA A 40 -0.75 -15.14 11.29
CA ALA A 40 -0.50 -13.71 11.48
C ALA A 40 -0.29 -12.99 10.13
N GLY A 41 0.44 -13.62 9.21
CA GLY A 41 0.61 -13.13 7.85
C GLY A 41 -0.68 -13.05 7.05
N LEU A 42 -1.56 -14.05 7.17
CA LEU A 42 -2.89 -14.03 6.57
C LEU A 42 -3.75 -12.89 7.15
N LEU A 43 -3.67 -12.64 8.46
CA LEU A 43 -4.40 -11.55 9.11
C LEU A 43 -3.94 -10.17 8.61
N VAL A 44 -2.62 -9.97 8.48
CA VAL A 44 -2.06 -8.71 7.91
C VAL A 44 -2.46 -8.55 6.45
N GLY A 45 -2.33 -9.61 5.65
CA GLY A 45 -2.65 -9.62 4.23
C GLY A 45 -4.14 -9.50 3.91
N ALA A 46 -5.03 -9.83 4.85
CA ALA A 46 -6.49 -9.85 4.63
C ALA A 46 -7.05 -8.50 4.17
N TYR A 47 -6.57 -7.38 4.72
CA TYR A 47 -6.99 -6.05 4.27
C TYR A 47 -6.60 -5.80 2.80
N ALA A 48 -5.34 -6.05 2.47
CA ALA A 48 -4.84 -5.84 1.10
C ALA A 48 -5.51 -6.79 0.10
N LEU A 49 -5.83 -8.02 0.51
CA LEU A 49 -6.64 -8.96 -0.28
C LEU A 49 -8.05 -8.41 -0.51
N GLY A 50 -8.69 -7.86 0.51
CA GLY A 50 -9.98 -7.19 0.36
C GLY A 50 -9.91 -6.02 -0.62
N ALA A 51 -8.86 -5.18 -0.52
CA ALA A 51 -8.63 -4.08 -1.43
C ALA A 51 -8.39 -4.55 -2.87
N PHE A 52 -7.61 -5.63 -3.06
CA PHE A 52 -7.39 -6.25 -4.36
C PHE A 52 -8.70 -6.77 -4.99
N LEU A 53 -9.47 -7.56 -4.23
CA LEU A 53 -10.76 -8.10 -4.67
C LEU A 53 -11.79 -7.01 -4.94
N GLY A 54 -11.77 -5.95 -4.15
CA GLY A 54 -12.66 -4.79 -4.29
C GLY A 54 -12.26 -3.81 -5.39
N ALA A 55 -11.03 -3.87 -5.93
CA ALA A 55 -10.49 -2.87 -6.86
C ALA A 55 -11.33 -2.75 -8.15
N ILE A 56 -11.61 -3.87 -8.82
CA ILE A 56 -12.45 -3.88 -10.04
C ILE A 56 -13.92 -3.58 -9.71
N PRO A 57 -14.58 -4.26 -8.75
CA PRO A 57 -15.95 -3.91 -8.33
C PRO A 57 -16.11 -2.45 -7.89
N GLY A 58 -15.14 -1.90 -7.18
CA GLY A 58 -15.13 -0.50 -6.75
C GLY A 58 -15.08 0.47 -7.91
N GLY A 59 -14.23 0.22 -8.90
CA GLY A 59 -14.18 0.99 -10.14
C GLY A 59 -15.52 0.95 -10.91
N ILE A 60 -16.11 -0.24 -11.05
CA ILE A 60 -17.42 -0.43 -11.69
C ILE A 60 -18.52 0.31 -10.90
N ALA A 61 -18.51 0.21 -9.56
CA ALA A 61 -19.49 0.91 -8.73
C ALA A 61 -19.37 2.44 -8.89
N ALA A 62 -18.14 2.97 -8.92
CA ALA A 62 -17.90 4.40 -9.11
C ALA A 62 -18.40 4.91 -10.47
N THR A 63 -18.25 4.11 -11.54
CA THR A 63 -18.72 4.48 -12.88
C THR A 63 -20.23 4.30 -13.05
N ARG A 64 -20.80 3.20 -12.53
CA ARG A 64 -22.22 2.85 -12.73
C ARG A 64 -23.17 3.62 -11.81
N PHE A 65 -22.80 3.78 -10.54
CA PHE A 65 -23.66 4.42 -9.52
C PHE A 65 -23.21 5.85 -9.17
N GLY A 66 -22.07 6.27 -9.70
CA GLY A 66 -21.43 7.54 -9.44
C GLY A 66 -20.46 7.50 -8.26
N PRO A 67 -19.41 8.33 -8.30
CA PRO A 67 -18.29 8.27 -7.34
C PRO A 67 -18.74 8.55 -5.90
N ARG A 68 -19.69 9.48 -5.68
CA ARG A 68 -20.22 9.78 -4.34
C ARG A 68 -20.87 8.57 -3.67
N ARG A 69 -21.67 7.78 -4.40
CA ARG A 69 -22.33 6.59 -3.84
C ARG A 69 -21.31 5.49 -3.54
N ALA A 70 -20.31 5.29 -4.40
CA ALA A 70 -19.24 4.35 -4.16
C ALA A 70 -18.44 4.70 -2.89
N VAL A 71 -18.09 5.98 -2.71
CA VAL A 71 -17.42 6.48 -1.49
C VAL A 71 -18.26 6.21 -0.25
N ILE A 72 -19.55 6.55 -0.25
CA ILE A 72 -20.42 6.35 0.91
C ILE A 72 -20.53 4.87 1.26
N ALA A 73 -20.75 4.00 0.27
CA ALA A 73 -20.83 2.55 0.48
C ALA A 73 -19.51 2.00 1.05
N GLY A 74 -18.38 2.44 0.51
CA GLY A 74 -17.04 2.05 1.01
C GLY A 74 -16.82 2.48 2.45
N LEU A 75 -17.09 3.74 2.78
CA LEU A 75 -16.94 4.28 4.14
C LEU A 75 -17.85 3.60 5.16
N LEU A 76 -19.10 3.32 4.80
CA LEU A 76 -20.02 2.61 5.69
C LEU A 76 -19.58 1.16 5.91
N LEU A 77 -19.12 0.47 4.86
CA LEU A 77 -18.56 -0.88 5.00
C LEU A 77 -17.33 -0.87 5.89
N MET A 78 -16.40 0.08 5.69
CA MET A 78 -15.23 0.25 6.57
C MET A 78 -15.63 0.53 8.03
N ALA A 79 -16.64 1.38 8.23
CA ALA A 79 -17.12 1.73 9.57
C ALA A 79 -17.67 0.49 10.32
N VAL A 80 -18.55 -0.28 9.66
CA VAL A 80 -19.09 -1.51 10.22
C VAL A 80 -18.00 -2.56 10.46
N ALA A 81 -17.11 -2.74 9.49
CA ALA A 81 -16.01 -3.68 9.61
C ALA A 81 -15.00 -3.27 10.69
N SER A 82 -14.77 -1.96 10.89
CA SER A 82 -13.89 -1.47 11.97
C SER A 82 -14.53 -1.70 13.35
N ALA A 83 -15.82 -1.46 13.50
CA ALA A 83 -16.53 -1.82 14.71
C ALA A 83 -16.45 -3.35 14.93
N GLY A 84 -16.72 -4.16 13.89
CA GLY A 84 -16.60 -5.62 13.94
C GLY A 84 -15.21 -6.09 14.37
N PHE A 85 -14.14 -5.44 13.89
CA PHE A 85 -12.77 -5.69 14.30
C PHE A 85 -12.59 -5.46 15.82
N GLY A 86 -13.11 -4.35 16.35
CA GLY A 86 -13.03 -4.04 17.78
C GLY A 86 -13.79 -5.02 18.69
N PHE A 87 -14.77 -5.74 18.15
CA PHE A 87 -15.55 -6.77 18.88
C PHE A 87 -15.13 -8.20 18.53
N ALA A 88 -14.10 -8.39 17.72
CA ALA A 88 -13.67 -9.70 17.29
C ALA A 88 -13.12 -10.53 18.46
N GLY A 89 -13.63 -11.74 18.63
CA GLY A 89 -13.20 -12.69 19.66
C GLY A 89 -12.45 -13.89 19.08
N SER A 90 -12.03 -13.85 17.81
CA SER A 90 -11.23 -14.90 17.18
C SER A 90 -10.43 -14.36 15.99
N ALA A 91 -9.35 -15.06 15.62
CA ALA A 91 -8.56 -14.75 14.44
C ALA A 91 -9.41 -14.71 13.15
N ALA A 92 -10.36 -15.63 13.00
CA ALA A 92 -11.25 -15.68 11.85
C ALA A 92 -12.13 -14.42 11.75
N THR A 93 -12.71 -13.95 12.84
CA THR A 93 -13.52 -12.73 12.87
C THR A 93 -12.68 -11.48 12.63
N LEU A 94 -11.44 -11.43 13.13
CA LEU A 94 -10.47 -10.38 12.81
C LEU A 94 -10.16 -10.37 11.31
N GLY A 95 -9.85 -11.54 10.72
CA GLY A 95 -9.53 -11.68 9.30
C GLY A 95 -10.70 -11.26 8.41
N ILE A 96 -11.93 -11.66 8.73
CA ILE A 96 -13.14 -11.25 8.01
C ILE A 96 -13.34 -9.73 8.10
N ALA A 97 -13.16 -9.14 9.27
CA ALA A 97 -13.27 -7.71 9.46
C ALA A 97 -12.20 -6.96 8.62
N ARG A 98 -10.95 -7.41 8.62
CA ARG A 98 -9.86 -6.86 7.81
C ARG A 98 -10.15 -6.95 6.31
N LEU A 99 -10.65 -8.11 5.85
CA LEU A 99 -11.04 -8.30 4.45
C LEU A 99 -12.16 -7.30 4.05
N ALA A 100 -13.20 -7.18 4.89
CA ALA A 100 -14.30 -6.24 4.66
C ALA A 100 -13.83 -4.77 4.69
N GLN A 101 -12.91 -4.40 5.59
CA GLN A 101 -12.25 -3.09 5.60
C GLN A 101 -11.56 -2.82 4.25
N GLY A 102 -10.79 -3.81 3.73
CA GLY A 102 -10.11 -3.70 2.46
C GLY A 102 -11.07 -3.52 1.26
N VAL A 103 -12.16 -4.26 1.21
CA VAL A 103 -13.20 -4.06 0.19
C VAL A 103 -13.80 -2.66 0.29
N GLY A 104 -14.10 -2.19 1.50
CA GLY A 104 -14.59 -0.84 1.75
C GLY A 104 -13.58 0.23 1.31
N SER A 105 -12.30 0.00 1.58
CA SER A 105 -11.17 0.81 1.10
C SER A 105 -11.17 0.94 -0.42
N ALA A 106 -11.23 -0.17 -1.13
CA ALA A 106 -11.22 -0.16 -2.60
C ALA A 106 -12.37 0.66 -3.20
N LEU A 107 -13.59 0.54 -2.64
CA LEU A 107 -14.73 1.34 -3.08
C LEU A 107 -14.54 2.83 -2.78
N SER A 108 -14.05 3.17 -1.58
CA SER A 108 -13.84 4.56 -1.17
C SER A 108 -12.72 5.22 -1.96
N TRP A 109 -11.59 4.54 -2.20
CA TRP A 109 -10.48 5.04 -3.01
C TRP A 109 -10.88 5.28 -4.47
N ALA A 110 -11.46 4.26 -5.12
CA ALA A 110 -11.89 4.37 -6.51
C ALA A 110 -12.89 5.52 -6.69
N GLY A 111 -13.87 5.62 -5.78
CA GLY A 111 -14.85 6.68 -5.77
C GLY A 111 -14.23 8.05 -5.49
N ALA A 112 -13.39 8.18 -4.44
CA ALA A 112 -12.81 9.45 -4.01
C ALA A 112 -11.88 10.06 -5.07
N LEU A 113 -10.97 9.27 -5.66
CA LEU A 113 -10.08 9.75 -6.71
C LEU A 113 -10.84 10.08 -8.00
N ALA A 114 -11.82 9.25 -8.40
CA ALA A 114 -12.66 9.55 -9.56
C ALA A 114 -13.44 10.85 -9.35
N TRP A 115 -14.00 11.05 -8.15
CA TRP A 115 -14.72 12.27 -7.79
C TRP A 115 -13.82 13.51 -7.83
N LEU A 116 -12.62 13.39 -7.27
CA LEU A 116 -11.63 14.47 -7.27
C LEU A 116 -11.21 14.86 -8.68
N VAL A 117 -10.88 13.86 -9.52
CA VAL A 117 -10.50 14.10 -10.94
C VAL A 117 -11.64 14.74 -11.73
N ALA A 118 -12.87 14.25 -11.57
CA ALA A 118 -14.04 14.79 -12.28
C ALA A 118 -14.38 16.23 -11.83
N GLY A 119 -14.17 16.56 -10.54
CA GLY A 119 -14.40 17.88 -9.96
C GLY A 119 -13.25 18.88 -10.16
N THR A 120 -12.16 18.49 -10.85
CA THR A 120 -10.94 19.32 -10.96
C THR A 120 -10.60 19.61 -12.43
N PRO A 121 -10.29 20.89 -12.80
CA PRO A 121 -9.78 21.25 -14.11
C PRO A 121 -8.52 20.45 -14.47
N ARG A 122 -8.33 20.13 -15.76
CA ARG A 122 -7.24 19.25 -16.23
C ARG A 122 -5.87 19.69 -15.77
N GLU A 123 -5.61 21.00 -15.76
CA GLU A 123 -4.33 21.63 -15.42
C GLU A 123 -3.93 21.42 -13.95
N ARG A 124 -4.90 21.14 -13.06
CA ARG A 124 -4.68 21.01 -11.62
C ARG A 124 -4.87 19.59 -11.09
N ARG A 125 -5.19 18.62 -11.94
CA ARG A 125 -5.46 17.24 -11.51
C ARG A 125 -4.26 16.60 -10.83
N GLY A 126 -3.05 16.82 -11.36
CA GLY A 126 -1.81 16.32 -10.76
C GLY A 126 -1.56 16.86 -9.36
N GLU A 127 -1.74 18.17 -9.15
CA GLU A 127 -1.62 18.83 -7.84
C GLU A 127 -2.62 18.25 -6.83
N MET A 128 -3.87 18.08 -7.24
CA MET A 128 -4.93 17.59 -6.36
C MET A 128 -4.75 16.11 -5.99
N LEU A 129 -4.38 15.27 -6.97
CA LEU A 129 -4.07 13.86 -6.74
C LEU A 129 -2.83 13.71 -5.85
N GLY A 130 -1.78 14.49 -6.12
CA GLY A 130 -0.58 14.51 -5.28
C GLY A 130 -0.88 14.88 -3.82
N THR A 131 -1.78 15.84 -3.60
CA THR A 131 -2.22 16.23 -2.26
C THR A 131 -2.98 15.10 -1.55
N ALA A 132 -3.88 14.40 -2.27
CA ALA A 132 -4.62 13.26 -1.72
C ALA A 132 -3.70 12.08 -1.39
N ILE A 133 -2.71 11.79 -2.25
CA ILE A 133 -1.69 10.76 -2.00
C ILE A 133 -0.80 11.16 -0.81
N GLY A 134 -0.41 12.43 -0.70
CA GLY A 134 0.32 12.94 0.46
C GLY A 134 -0.45 12.74 1.78
N ALA A 135 -1.77 12.96 1.77
CA ALA A 135 -2.63 12.67 2.93
C ALA A 135 -2.66 11.18 3.26
N ALA A 136 -2.66 10.30 2.26
CA ALA A 136 -2.58 8.85 2.47
C ALA A 136 -1.25 8.43 3.09
N ILE A 137 -0.13 8.96 2.61
CA ILE A 137 1.20 8.69 3.19
C ILE A 137 1.24 9.14 4.65
N PHE A 138 0.69 10.31 4.96
CA PHE A 138 0.60 10.81 6.32
C PHE A 138 -0.33 9.93 7.19
N GLY A 139 -1.41 9.39 6.63
CA GLY A 139 -2.27 8.41 7.30
C GLY A 139 -1.52 7.12 7.64
N ALA A 140 -0.74 6.58 6.70
CA ALA A 140 0.09 5.40 6.94
C ALA A 140 1.13 5.62 8.04
N LEU A 141 1.71 6.83 8.10
CA LEU A 141 2.62 7.25 9.19
C LEU A 141 1.93 7.25 10.54
N LEU A 142 0.68 7.70 10.63
CA LEU A 142 -0.10 7.76 11.88
C LEU A 142 -0.70 6.40 12.28
N GLY A 143 -0.81 5.45 11.37
CA GLY A 143 -1.44 4.16 11.61
C GLY A 143 -0.89 3.41 12.82
N PRO A 144 0.44 3.21 12.93
CA PRO A 144 1.03 2.55 14.08
C PRO A 144 0.74 3.24 15.43
N ALA A 145 0.58 4.57 15.44
CA ALA A 145 0.17 5.30 16.65
C ALA A 145 -1.26 4.94 17.09
N VAL A 146 -2.17 4.75 16.12
CA VAL A 146 -3.55 4.29 16.42
C VAL A 146 -3.53 2.86 16.99
N GLY A 147 -2.70 1.98 16.46
CA GLY A 147 -2.52 0.63 16.98
C GLY A 147 -1.98 0.62 18.42
N ALA A 148 -0.92 1.38 18.69
CA ALA A 148 -0.36 1.52 20.03
C ALA A 148 -1.36 2.16 21.02
N PHE A 149 -2.16 3.14 20.58
CA PHE A 149 -3.25 3.70 21.38
C PHE A 149 -4.32 2.64 21.69
N ALA A 150 -4.68 1.83 20.69
CA ALA A 150 -5.66 0.74 20.85
C ALA A 150 -5.19 -0.33 21.85
N GLU A 151 -3.88 -0.61 21.95
CA GLU A 151 -3.33 -1.48 22.99
C GLU A 151 -3.59 -0.90 24.38
N GLY A 152 -3.39 0.42 24.57
CA GLY A 152 -3.55 1.07 25.88
C GLY A 152 -4.99 1.22 26.35
N VAL A 153 -5.94 1.56 25.47
CA VAL A 153 -7.36 1.80 25.81
C VAL A 153 -8.26 0.61 25.54
N GLY A 154 -7.72 -0.42 24.90
CA GLY A 154 -8.44 -1.59 24.38
C GLY A 154 -8.85 -1.42 22.90
N PRO A 155 -8.84 -2.54 22.13
CA PRO A 155 -9.20 -2.52 20.71
C PRO A 155 -10.63 -2.03 20.45
N ARG A 156 -11.57 -2.41 21.28
CA ARG A 156 -13.01 -2.09 21.12
C ARG A 156 -13.26 -0.58 21.03
N PRO A 157 -12.93 0.28 22.02
CA PRO A 157 -13.19 1.71 21.93
C PRO A 157 -12.40 2.39 20.80
N ALA A 158 -11.16 1.94 20.55
CA ALA A 158 -10.32 2.52 19.50
C ALA A 158 -10.92 2.28 18.09
N PHE A 159 -11.28 1.03 17.76
CA PHE A 159 -11.81 0.72 16.43
C PHE A 159 -13.27 1.15 16.24
N VAL A 160 -14.06 1.25 17.29
CA VAL A 160 -15.39 1.90 17.25
C VAL A 160 -15.23 3.39 16.94
N ALA A 161 -14.26 4.08 17.53
CA ALA A 161 -13.99 5.50 17.23
C ALA A 161 -13.56 5.68 15.75
N VAL A 162 -12.71 4.79 15.22
CA VAL A 162 -12.37 4.78 13.78
C VAL A 162 -13.62 4.55 12.92
N GLY A 163 -14.49 3.61 13.31
CA GLY A 163 -15.78 3.40 12.64
C GLY A 163 -16.67 4.65 12.66
N ALA A 164 -16.75 5.33 13.80
CA ALA A 164 -17.50 6.59 13.92
C ALA A 164 -16.92 7.69 13.01
N ALA A 165 -15.59 7.78 12.89
CA ALA A 165 -14.95 8.68 11.92
C ALA A 165 -15.34 8.34 10.47
N GLY A 166 -15.39 7.06 10.11
CA GLY A 166 -15.89 6.60 8.80
C GLY A 166 -17.34 7.02 8.52
N VAL A 167 -18.24 6.90 9.52
CA VAL A 167 -19.62 7.39 9.42
C VAL A 167 -19.66 8.91 9.26
N ALA A 168 -18.85 9.65 10.02
CA ALA A 168 -18.77 11.11 9.89
C ALA A 168 -18.32 11.55 8.49
N LEU A 169 -17.33 10.87 7.91
CA LEU A 169 -16.89 11.08 6.54
C LEU A 169 -17.97 10.72 5.52
N ALA A 170 -18.75 9.66 5.73
CA ALA A 170 -19.89 9.28 4.89
C ALA A 170 -20.98 10.36 4.92
N VAL A 171 -21.29 10.92 6.09
CA VAL A 171 -22.22 12.06 6.24
C VAL A 171 -21.68 13.31 5.55
N TRP A 172 -20.38 13.57 5.63
CA TRP A 172 -19.76 14.68 4.88
C TRP A 172 -19.85 14.45 3.37
N ALA A 173 -19.58 13.23 2.91
CA ALA A 173 -19.75 12.86 1.49
C ALA A 173 -21.19 13.04 1.00
N LEU A 174 -22.22 12.72 1.82
CA LEU A 174 -23.64 12.98 1.50
C LEU A 174 -23.94 14.45 1.28
N ARG A 175 -23.27 15.35 2.01
CA ARG A 175 -23.44 16.81 1.92
C ARG A 175 -22.59 17.46 0.82
N THR A 176 -21.72 16.68 0.14
CA THR A 176 -20.86 17.16 -0.94
C THR A 176 -21.57 16.92 -2.30
N PRO A 177 -21.65 17.92 -3.19
CA PRO A 177 -22.35 17.77 -4.47
C PRO A 177 -21.76 16.64 -5.33
N PRO A 178 -22.59 15.81 -5.99
CA PRO A 178 -22.10 14.80 -6.92
C PRO A 178 -21.52 15.46 -8.18
N VAL A 179 -20.56 14.79 -8.80
CA VAL A 179 -19.99 15.17 -10.10
C VAL A 179 -20.21 14.00 -11.05
N ALA A 180 -20.64 14.28 -12.28
CA ALA A 180 -20.79 13.25 -13.30
C ALA A 180 -19.40 12.75 -13.74
N THR A 181 -19.27 11.46 -13.95
CA THR A 181 -18.06 10.80 -14.47
C THR A 181 -18.39 10.08 -15.76
N GLU A 182 -17.46 10.12 -16.72
CA GLU A 182 -17.61 9.35 -17.95
C GLU A 182 -17.38 7.86 -17.66
N PRO A 183 -18.27 6.96 -18.17
CA PRO A 183 -18.07 5.53 -18.02
C PRO A 183 -16.80 5.07 -18.73
N GLN A 184 -15.98 4.30 -18.04
CA GLN A 184 -14.79 3.69 -18.64
C GLN A 184 -15.02 2.19 -18.83
N SER A 185 -14.63 1.66 -20.02
CA SER A 185 -14.77 0.26 -20.31
C SER A 185 -13.59 -0.55 -19.76
N PRO A 186 -13.81 -1.54 -18.87
CA PRO A 186 -12.76 -2.44 -18.38
C PRO A 186 -12.14 -3.32 -19.48
N ARG A 187 -12.78 -3.41 -20.66
CA ARG A 187 -12.29 -4.25 -21.76
C ARG A 187 -10.92 -3.85 -22.30
N ALA A 188 -10.50 -2.59 -22.08
CA ALA A 188 -9.17 -2.11 -22.45
C ALA A 188 -8.03 -2.72 -21.60
N LEU A 189 -8.34 -3.28 -20.43
CA LEU A 189 -7.34 -3.88 -19.54
C LEU A 189 -6.70 -5.16 -20.08
N LEU A 190 -7.49 -6.06 -20.69
CA LEU A 190 -6.99 -7.35 -21.16
C LEU A 190 -5.86 -7.26 -22.20
N PRO A 191 -5.97 -6.45 -23.28
CA PRO A 191 -4.86 -6.26 -24.20
C PRO A 191 -3.68 -5.51 -23.55
N ALA A 192 -3.93 -4.60 -22.63
CA ALA A 192 -2.90 -3.88 -21.90
C ALA A 192 -2.01 -4.83 -21.08
N LEU A 193 -2.59 -5.79 -20.36
CA LEU A 193 -1.86 -6.79 -19.56
C LEU A 193 -1.00 -7.76 -20.38
N ARG A 194 -1.05 -7.71 -21.72
CA ARG A 194 -0.14 -8.47 -22.59
C ARG A 194 1.12 -7.69 -22.96
N GLN A 195 1.21 -6.43 -22.57
CA GLN A 195 2.36 -5.58 -22.91
C GLN A 195 3.51 -5.76 -21.90
N PRO A 196 4.72 -6.19 -22.34
CA PRO A 196 5.82 -6.48 -21.43
C PRO A 196 6.27 -5.27 -20.61
N LEU A 197 6.20 -4.07 -21.20
CA LEU A 197 6.55 -2.83 -20.49
C LEU A 197 5.60 -2.54 -19.32
N LEU A 198 4.29 -2.76 -19.52
CA LEU A 198 3.29 -2.59 -18.47
C LEU A 198 3.48 -3.63 -17.36
N LEU A 199 3.70 -4.91 -17.74
CA LEU A 199 3.96 -5.99 -16.77
C LEU A 199 5.23 -5.72 -15.95
N GLY A 200 6.29 -5.21 -16.59
CA GLY A 200 7.52 -4.81 -15.90
C GLY A 200 7.30 -3.68 -14.90
N ALA A 201 6.51 -2.66 -15.28
CA ALA A 201 6.15 -1.57 -14.39
C ALA A 201 5.30 -2.05 -13.21
N LEU A 202 4.32 -2.93 -13.46
CA LEU A 202 3.48 -3.54 -12.40
C LEU A 202 4.33 -4.41 -11.46
N TRP A 203 5.28 -5.20 -11.99
CA TRP A 203 6.21 -5.98 -11.17
C TRP A 203 7.02 -5.10 -10.22
N LEU A 204 7.52 -3.96 -10.70
CA LEU A 204 8.26 -2.99 -9.89
C LEU A 204 7.39 -2.30 -8.82
N MET A 205 6.07 -2.48 -8.83
CA MET A 205 5.15 -2.09 -7.76
C MET A 205 4.78 -3.26 -6.85
N VAL A 206 4.63 -4.46 -7.41
CA VAL A 206 4.38 -5.69 -6.63
C VAL A 206 5.57 -6.02 -5.72
N LEU A 207 6.80 -5.90 -6.24
CA LEU A 207 8.00 -6.28 -5.49
C LEU A 207 8.17 -5.52 -4.17
N PRO A 208 8.16 -4.16 -4.12
CA PRO A 208 8.22 -3.45 -2.84
C PRO A 208 7.02 -3.75 -1.93
N ALA A 209 5.83 -3.98 -2.49
CA ALA A 209 4.66 -4.36 -1.71
C ALA A 209 4.84 -5.74 -1.03
N LEU A 210 5.44 -6.71 -1.72
CA LEU A 210 5.85 -8.01 -1.14
C LEU A 210 6.86 -7.81 0.01
N LEU A 211 7.90 -7.00 -0.24
CA LEU A 211 8.96 -6.71 0.73
C LEU A 211 8.40 -6.06 2.00
N PHE A 212 7.60 -5.00 1.85
CA PHE A 212 6.92 -4.36 2.98
C PHE A 212 6.01 -5.34 3.71
N GLY A 213 5.30 -6.20 2.98
CA GLY A 213 4.40 -7.19 3.56
C GLY A 213 5.13 -8.21 4.44
N VAL A 214 6.29 -8.72 4.02
CA VAL A 214 7.12 -9.64 4.83
C VAL A 214 7.61 -8.93 6.11
N VAL A 215 8.14 -7.71 5.97
CA VAL A 215 8.62 -6.92 7.11
C VAL A 215 7.50 -6.57 8.09
N ALA A 216 6.29 -6.28 7.58
CA ALA A 216 5.13 -5.92 8.41
C ALA A 216 4.59 -7.08 9.26
N VAL A 217 4.98 -8.32 8.98
CA VAL A 217 4.64 -9.50 9.78
C VAL A 217 5.80 -9.92 10.68
N LEU A 218 6.96 -10.19 10.08
CA LEU A 218 8.05 -10.82 10.81
C LEU A 218 8.68 -9.87 11.84
N VAL A 219 8.94 -8.62 11.47
CA VAL A 219 9.58 -7.68 12.39
C VAL A 219 8.76 -7.40 13.65
N PRO A 220 7.45 -7.10 13.60
CA PRO A 220 6.66 -6.92 14.82
C PRO A 220 6.65 -8.18 15.70
N LEU A 221 6.57 -9.39 15.11
CA LEU A 221 6.58 -10.64 15.85
C LEU A 221 7.95 -10.86 16.52
N GLU A 222 9.06 -10.73 15.78
CA GLU A 222 10.42 -10.84 16.31
C GLU A 222 10.69 -9.84 17.44
N LEU A 223 10.24 -8.60 17.30
CA LEU A 223 10.39 -7.57 18.33
C LEU A 223 9.47 -7.83 19.53
N GLY A 224 8.26 -8.34 19.31
CA GLY A 224 7.32 -8.75 20.34
C GLY A 224 7.90 -9.90 21.18
N ASP A 225 8.43 -10.94 20.54
CA ASP A 225 9.11 -12.07 21.19
C ASP A 225 10.35 -11.61 22.00
N ALA A 226 11.01 -10.54 21.56
CA ALA A 226 12.11 -9.90 22.28
C ALA A 226 11.62 -8.94 23.40
N GLY A 227 10.33 -8.87 23.68
CA GLY A 227 9.74 -8.08 24.77
C GLY A 227 9.50 -6.60 24.45
N TRP A 228 9.51 -6.20 23.18
CA TRP A 228 9.14 -4.83 22.81
C TRP A 228 7.63 -4.60 22.94
N SER A 229 7.27 -3.46 23.55
CA SER A 229 5.86 -3.05 23.61
C SER A 229 5.36 -2.57 22.24
N ALA A 230 4.04 -2.60 22.01
CA ALA A 230 3.44 -2.04 20.79
C ALA A 230 3.80 -0.56 20.60
N VAL A 231 3.99 0.21 21.68
CA VAL A 231 4.47 1.60 21.59
C VAL A 231 5.87 1.68 21.00
N ALA A 232 6.79 0.80 21.41
CA ALA A 232 8.16 0.77 20.89
C ALA A 232 8.17 0.33 19.43
N ILE A 233 7.39 -0.70 19.06
CA ILE A 233 7.21 -1.15 17.67
C ILE A 233 6.60 -0.03 16.81
N ALA A 234 5.55 0.64 17.30
CA ALA A 234 4.94 1.77 16.61
C ALA A 234 5.93 2.90 16.38
N ALA A 235 6.74 3.26 17.41
CA ALA A 235 7.74 4.30 17.30
C ALA A 235 8.80 3.99 16.23
N LEU A 236 9.24 2.72 16.13
CA LEU A 236 10.14 2.27 15.07
C LEU A 236 9.53 2.46 13.68
N PHE A 237 8.32 1.98 13.45
CA PHE A 237 7.67 2.08 12.13
C PHE A 237 7.31 3.53 11.77
N ILE A 238 6.89 4.35 12.74
CA ILE A 238 6.68 5.80 12.55
C ILE A 238 8.00 6.48 12.18
N GLY A 239 9.08 6.19 12.91
CA GLY A 239 10.41 6.72 12.63
C GLY A 239 10.92 6.33 11.24
N ALA A 240 10.77 5.05 10.86
CA ALA A 240 11.12 4.54 9.54
C ALA A 240 10.35 5.26 8.42
N ALA A 241 9.02 5.38 8.57
CA ALA A 241 8.17 6.07 7.61
C ALA A 241 8.46 7.58 7.53
N ALA A 242 8.80 8.22 8.66
CA ALA A 242 9.18 9.64 8.69
C ALA A 242 10.49 9.87 7.92
N VAL A 243 11.48 9.01 8.09
CA VAL A 243 12.74 9.07 7.33
C VAL A 243 12.49 8.84 5.85
N GLU A 244 11.70 7.82 5.49
CA GLU A 244 11.28 7.56 4.11
C GLU A 244 10.61 8.80 3.48
N MET A 245 9.68 9.42 4.18
CA MET A 245 8.96 10.62 3.71
C MET A 245 9.90 11.80 3.40
N VAL A 246 10.99 11.96 4.16
CA VAL A 246 12.00 13.01 3.91
C VAL A 246 12.89 12.65 2.73
N VAL A 247 13.26 11.37 2.59
CA VAL A 247 14.19 10.90 1.56
C VAL A 247 13.51 10.72 0.21
N ALA A 248 12.24 10.32 0.16
CA ALA A 248 11.51 10.02 -1.08
C ALA A 248 11.54 11.18 -2.12
N PRO A 249 11.32 12.48 -1.76
CA PRO A 249 11.43 13.57 -2.72
C PRO A 249 12.84 13.77 -3.29
N LEU A 250 13.87 13.46 -2.52
CA LEU A 250 15.28 13.55 -2.96
C LEU A 250 15.56 12.48 -4.01
N LEU A 251 15.08 11.26 -3.79
CA LEU A 251 15.20 10.15 -4.72
C LEU A 251 14.38 10.40 -6.01
N GLY A 252 13.19 11.01 -5.87
CA GLY A 252 12.40 11.46 -7.01
C GLY A 252 13.18 12.42 -7.90
N ARG A 253 13.83 13.44 -7.32
CA ARG A 253 14.69 14.40 -8.09
C ARG A 253 15.86 13.71 -8.78
N VAL A 254 16.46 12.69 -8.15
CA VAL A 254 17.52 11.88 -8.78
C VAL A 254 16.96 11.09 -9.97
N SER A 255 15.77 10.50 -9.80
CA SER A 255 15.06 9.78 -10.87
C SER A 255 14.79 10.67 -12.08
N ASP A 256 14.31 11.90 -11.85
CA ASP A 256 14.01 12.86 -12.93
C ASP A 256 15.27 13.32 -13.67
N ARG A 257 16.38 13.55 -12.94
CA ARG A 257 17.64 14.09 -13.52
C ARG A 257 18.52 13.04 -14.17
N ARG A 258 18.59 11.82 -13.61
CA ARG A 258 19.52 10.75 -14.04
C ARG A 258 18.84 9.55 -14.68
N GLY A 259 17.53 9.66 -14.89
CA GLY A 259 16.70 8.58 -15.44
C GLY A 259 16.22 7.60 -14.39
N ARG A 260 15.09 6.95 -14.67
CA ARG A 260 14.29 6.14 -13.74
C ARG A 260 14.97 4.82 -13.32
N LEU A 261 15.83 4.26 -14.16
CA LEU A 261 16.48 2.97 -13.90
C LEU A 261 17.62 3.04 -12.88
N LEU A 262 18.28 4.20 -12.76
CA LEU A 262 19.41 4.36 -11.84
C LEU A 262 18.96 4.22 -10.37
N PRO A 263 17.99 5.00 -9.87
CA PRO A 263 17.52 4.85 -8.48
C PRO A 263 16.94 3.47 -8.21
N LEU A 264 16.23 2.83 -9.16
CA LEU A 264 15.72 1.47 -9.02
C LEU A 264 16.83 0.44 -8.81
N ARG A 265 17.97 0.57 -9.49
CA ARG A 265 19.12 -0.33 -9.29
C ARG A 265 19.74 -0.17 -7.91
N PHE A 266 19.91 1.07 -7.44
CA PHE A 266 20.40 1.31 -6.09
C PHE A 266 19.41 0.79 -5.04
N ALA A 267 18.12 1.01 -5.23
CA ALA A 267 17.09 0.47 -4.36
C ALA A 267 17.10 -1.06 -4.31
N LEU A 268 17.28 -1.75 -5.44
CA LEU A 268 17.41 -3.21 -5.49
C LEU A 268 18.66 -3.72 -4.77
N VAL A 269 19.82 -3.09 -4.99
CA VAL A 269 21.05 -3.45 -4.27
C VAL A 269 20.89 -3.25 -2.76
N ALA A 270 20.32 -2.11 -2.36
CA ALA A 270 20.02 -1.85 -0.95
C ALA A 270 19.01 -2.87 -0.38
N ALA A 271 17.94 -3.19 -1.12
CA ALA A 271 16.95 -4.17 -0.71
C ALA A 271 17.57 -5.56 -0.51
N ILE A 272 18.47 -5.99 -1.40
CA ILE A 272 19.21 -7.26 -1.24
C ILE A 272 20.04 -7.24 0.06
N ALA A 273 20.83 -6.19 0.27
CA ALA A 273 21.68 -6.10 1.46
C ALA A 273 20.86 -6.07 2.76
N LEU A 274 19.74 -5.33 2.77
CA LEU A 274 18.89 -5.16 3.95
C LEU A 274 18.07 -6.42 4.25
N THR A 275 17.54 -7.11 3.24
CA THR A 275 16.81 -8.37 3.45
C THR A 275 17.76 -9.48 3.92
N LEU A 276 18.97 -9.56 3.37
CA LEU A 276 19.99 -10.50 3.88
C LEU A 276 20.47 -10.10 5.28
N GLY A 277 20.57 -8.80 5.57
CA GLY A 277 20.85 -8.30 6.92
C GLY A 277 19.78 -8.74 7.92
N LEU A 278 18.49 -8.61 7.57
CA LEU A 278 17.37 -9.07 8.41
C LEU A 278 17.40 -10.60 8.58
N ALA A 279 17.77 -11.36 7.54
CA ALA A 279 17.86 -12.82 7.63
C ALA A 279 18.87 -13.33 8.67
N VAL A 280 19.89 -12.52 9.01
CA VAL A 280 20.94 -12.89 9.98
C VAL A 280 20.90 -12.04 11.25
N ALA A 281 19.92 -11.12 11.37
CA ALA A 281 19.80 -10.23 12.52
C ALA A 281 19.36 -11.04 13.75
N GLY A 282 20.23 -11.09 14.76
CA GLY A 282 19.97 -11.84 16.00
C GLY A 282 19.52 -10.97 17.18
N SER A 283 19.33 -9.65 16.98
CA SER A 283 18.91 -8.78 18.08
C SER A 283 18.07 -7.59 17.60
N PRO A 284 17.15 -7.09 18.44
CA PRO A 284 16.32 -5.93 18.15
C PRO A 284 17.12 -4.66 17.79
N LEU A 285 18.29 -4.47 18.39
CA LEU A 285 19.18 -3.35 18.12
C LEU A 285 19.76 -3.35 16.70
N VAL A 286 19.86 -4.53 16.08
CA VAL A 286 20.28 -4.70 14.68
C VAL A 286 19.06 -4.62 13.76
N ILE A 287 17.92 -5.19 14.14
CA ILE A 287 16.69 -5.17 13.36
C ILE A 287 16.20 -3.73 13.16
N ALA A 288 16.19 -2.90 14.19
CA ALA A 288 15.64 -1.54 14.11
C ALA A 288 16.28 -0.65 13.02
N PRO A 289 17.62 -0.50 12.93
CA PRO A 289 18.22 0.28 11.84
C PRO A 289 18.04 -0.37 10.47
N LEU A 290 17.98 -1.71 10.37
CA LEU A 290 17.69 -2.40 9.11
C LEU A 290 16.27 -2.11 8.62
N VAL A 291 15.28 -2.01 9.51
CA VAL A 291 13.89 -1.63 9.18
C VAL A 291 13.84 -0.20 8.65
N VAL A 292 14.56 0.74 9.25
CA VAL A 292 14.64 2.11 8.74
C VAL A 292 15.27 2.15 7.35
N GLY A 293 16.37 1.41 7.15
CA GLY A 293 17.00 1.25 5.84
C GLY A 293 16.07 0.61 4.82
N ALA A 294 15.32 -0.42 5.22
CA ALA A 294 14.35 -1.13 4.38
C ALA A 294 13.21 -0.20 3.92
N ALA A 295 12.68 0.63 4.81
CA ALA A 295 11.66 1.62 4.46
C ALA A 295 12.15 2.56 3.35
N ILE A 296 13.38 3.07 3.46
CA ILE A 296 14.00 3.92 2.42
C ILE A 296 14.19 3.14 1.11
N ALA A 297 14.76 1.93 1.18
CA ALA A 297 15.05 1.14 -0.01
C ALA A 297 13.77 0.74 -0.75
N PHE A 298 12.76 0.22 -0.02
CA PHE A 298 11.50 -0.24 -0.61
C PHE A 298 10.64 0.92 -1.08
N GLY A 299 10.59 2.02 -0.32
CA GLY A 299 9.90 3.26 -0.69
C GLY A 299 10.47 3.91 -1.96
N SER A 300 11.77 3.72 -2.21
CA SER A 300 12.46 4.25 -3.40
C SER A 300 11.95 3.69 -4.73
N PHE A 301 11.22 2.57 -4.72
CA PHE A 301 10.63 1.99 -5.93
C PHE A 301 9.41 2.78 -6.42
N TRP A 302 8.62 3.39 -5.52
CA TRP A 302 7.30 3.90 -5.85
C TRP A 302 7.32 4.97 -6.94
N ALA A 303 8.11 6.03 -6.78
CA ALA A 303 8.13 7.13 -7.74
C ALA A 303 8.57 6.69 -9.15
N PRO A 304 9.71 5.99 -9.34
CA PRO A 304 10.12 5.54 -10.66
C PRO A 304 9.19 4.45 -11.24
N ALA A 305 8.63 3.55 -10.42
CA ALA A 305 7.69 2.53 -10.88
C ALA A 305 6.36 3.14 -11.36
N MET A 306 5.82 4.12 -10.61
CA MET A 306 4.62 4.85 -11.02
C MET A 306 4.84 5.63 -12.32
N ALA A 307 5.99 6.25 -12.48
CA ALA A 307 6.33 6.95 -13.70
C ALA A 307 6.45 5.99 -14.91
N LEU A 308 7.08 4.83 -14.72
CA LEU A 308 7.15 3.79 -15.77
C LEU A 308 5.77 3.24 -16.12
N LEU A 309 4.89 3.05 -15.13
CA LEU A 309 3.51 2.61 -15.34
C LEU A 309 2.71 3.65 -16.13
N SER A 310 2.85 4.93 -15.79
CA SER A 310 2.18 6.03 -16.50
C SER A 310 2.63 6.11 -17.96
N ASP A 311 3.95 6.03 -18.23
CA ASP A 311 4.49 6.02 -19.58
C ASP A 311 4.04 4.79 -20.39
N ALA A 312 4.01 3.62 -19.75
CA ALA A 312 3.53 2.41 -20.39
C ALA A 312 2.04 2.53 -20.74
N ALA A 313 1.21 3.05 -19.83
CA ALA A 313 -0.21 3.26 -20.04
C ALA A 313 -0.47 4.25 -21.19
N GLU A 314 0.25 5.36 -21.22
CA GLU A 314 0.13 6.39 -22.28
C GLU A 314 0.50 5.84 -23.66
N ARG A 315 1.59 5.06 -23.77
CA ARG A 315 2.02 4.45 -25.05
C ARG A 315 1.01 3.49 -25.66
N ILE A 316 0.21 2.81 -24.82
CA ILE A 316 -0.83 1.88 -25.27
C ILE A 316 -2.22 2.49 -25.32
N GLY A 317 -2.34 3.82 -25.10
CA GLY A 317 -3.60 4.54 -25.09
C GLY A 317 -4.53 4.16 -23.93
N LEU A 318 -3.98 3.62 -22.82
CA LEU A 318 -4.75 3.27 -21.64
C LEU A 318 -5.08 4.54 -20.84
N ALA A 319 -6.36 4.70 -20.51
CA ALA A 319 -6.78 5.83 -19.68
C ALA A 319 -6.07 5.81 -18.31
N GLN A 320 -5.62 6.99 -17.84
CA GLN A 320 -4.88 7.11 -16.57
C GLN A 320 -5.62 6.50 -15.37
N ALA A 321 -6.95 6.61 -15.32
CA ALA A 321 -7.74 6.00 -14.25
C ALA A 321 -7.64 4.46 -14.21
N LEU A 322 -7.52 3.79 -15.38
CA LEU A 322 -7.26 2.36 -15.44
C LEU A 322 -5.82 2.03 -15.02
N GLY A 323 -4.86 2.90 -15.34
CA GLY A 323 -3.48 2.80 -14.84
C GLY A 323 -3.42 2.85 -13.31
N PHE A 324 -4.15 3.76 -12.66
CA PHE A 324 -4.27 3.81 -11.20
C PHE A 324 -4.98 2.57 -10.62
N GLY A 325 -5.98 2.02 -11.32
CA GLY A 325 -6.60 0.74 -10.94
C GLY A 325 -5.61 -0.42 -10.94
N LEU A 326 -4.77 -0.52 -11.98
CA LEU A 326 -3.71 -1.52 -12.06
C LEU A 326 -2.64 -1.32 -10.99
N MET A 327 -2.27 -0.07 -10.68
CA MET A 327 -1.38 0.26 -9.57
C MET A 327 -1.92 -0.26 -8.24
N ASN A 328 -3.18 0.03 -7.93
CA ASN A 328 -3.82 -0.44 -6.70
C ASN A 328 -3.94 -1.97 -6.65
N ALA A 329 -4.21 -2.62 -7.79
CA ALA A 329 -4.21 -4.07 -7.89
C ALA A 329 -2.81 -4.66 -7.65
N ALA A 330 -1.75 -4.07 -8.20
CA ALA A 330 -0.38 -4.49 -7.97
C ALA A 330 0.02 -4.32 -6.49
N TRP A 331 -0.30 -3.16 -5.89
CA TRP A 331 -0.08 -2.91 -4.47
C TRP A 331 -0.87 -3.89 -3.58
N GLY A 332 -2.16 -4.05 -3.83
CA GLY A 332 -3.02 -4.96 -3.05
C GLY A 332 -2.60 -6.43 -3.21
N GLY A 333 -2.24 -6.85 -4.43
CA GLY A 333 -1.71 -8.19 -4.68
C GLY A 333 -0.40 -8.45 -3.93
N GLY A 334 0.56 -7.53 -4.01
CA GLY A 334 1.83 -7.64 -3.30
C GLY A 334 1.66 -7.66 -1.78
N ASN A 335 0.87 -6.71 -1.23
CA ASN A 335 0.61 -6.62 0.21
C ASN A 335 -0.36 -7.69 0.75
N SER A 336 -1.05 -8.45 -0.09
CA SER A 336 -1.79 -9.64 0.35
C SER A 336 -0.92 -10.88 0.37
N VAL A 337 -0.10 -11.05 -0.67
CA VAL A 337 0.76 -12.23 -0.84
C VAL A 337 2.02 -12.16 0.04
N GLY A 338 2.64 -10.98 0.16
CA GLY A 338 3.86 -10.78 0.93
C GLY A 338 3.76 -11.23 2.39
N PRO A 339 2.79 -10.74 3.17
CA PRO A 339 2.59 -11.15 4.55
C PRO A 339 2.32 -12.65 4.70
N ALA A 340 1.43 -13.20 3.88
CA ALA A 340 1.05 -14.62 3.94
C ALA A 340 2.23 -15.54 3.59
N LEU A 341 2.99 -15.21 2.53
CA LEU A 341 4.20 -15.95 2.18
C LEU A 341 5.30 -15.77 3.23
N GLY A 342 5.50 -14.55 3.72
CA GLY A 342 6.51 -14.25 4.72
C GLY A 342 6.31 -15.07 5.99
N GLY A 343 5.11 -15.04 6.56
CA GLY A 343 4.76 -15.81 7.74
C GLY A 343 4.78 -17.32 7.48
N GLY A 344 4.15 -17.79 6.40
CA GLY A 344 4.10 -19.22 6.08
C GLY A 344 5.45 -19.83 5.78
N LEU A 345 6.36 -19.13 5.11
CA LEU A 345 7.73 -19.59 4.89
C LEU A 345 8.56 -19.58 6.17
N ALA A 346 8.30 -18.60 7.07
CA ALA A 346 8.95 -18.57 8.38
C ALA A 346 8.52 -19.76 9.28
N ASP A 347 7.25 -20.17 9.22
CA ASP A 347 6.78 -21.38 9.91
C ASP A 347 7.47 -22.65 9.40
N LEU A 348 7.82 -22.71 8.11
CA LEU A 348 8.44 -23.88 7.47
C LEU A 348 9.97 -23.94 7.65
N GLY A 349 10.64 -22.80 7.56
CA GLY A 349 12.10 -22.76 7.46
C GLY A 349 12.79 -21.71 8.34
N GLY A 350 12.05 -21.09 9.27
CA GLY A 350 12.52 -19.99 10.10
C GLY A 350 12.55 -18.64 9.38
N ASP A 351 12.76 -17.57 10.14
CA ASP A 351 12.62 -16.18 9.69
C ASP A 351 13.63 -15.79 8.60
N ALA A 352 14.80 -16.41 8.58
CA ALA A 352 15.82 -16.18 7.56
C ALA A 352 15.33 -16.55 6.13
N PHE A 353 14.48 -17.57 6.02
CA PHE A 353 14.07 -18.09 4.71
C PHE A 353 13.26 -17.09 3.88
N PRO A 354 12.17 -16.48 4.38
CA PRO A 354 11.44 -15.47 3.61
C PRO A 354 12.28 -14.22 3.29
N TYR A 355 13.15 -13.77 4.18
CA TYR A 355 14.06 -12.66 3.90
C TYR A 355 15.06 -13.00 2.78
N ALA A 356 15.66 -14.20 2.80
CA ALA A 356 16.57 -14.66 1.76
C ALA A 356 15.86 -14.79 0.40
N LEU A 357 14.63 -15.30 0.38
CA LEU A 357 13.82 -15.38 -0.84
C LEU A 357 13.53 -13.98 -1.43
N MET A 358 13.19 -13.01 -0.58
CA MET A 358 12.97 -11.63 -1.01
C MET A 358 14.26 -11.02 -1.59
N GLY A 359 15.40 -11.26 -0.96
CA GLY A 359 16.71 -10.87 -1.48
C GLY A 359 17.00 -11.49 -2.85
N ALA A 360 16.69 -12.77 -3.02
CA ALA A 360 16.84 -13.47 -4.31
C ALA A 360 15.93 -12.89 -5.40
N LEU A 361 14.68 -12.57 -5.08
CA LEU A 361 13.75 -11.91 -6.03
C LEU A 361 14.27 -10.52 -6.44
N CYS A 362 14.82 -9.74 -5.51
CA CYS A 362 15.47 -8.47 -5.82
C CYS A 362 16.70 -8.66 -6.72
N ALA A 363 17.54 -9.69 -6.46
CA ALA A 363 18.71 -9.99 -7.28
C ALA A 363 18.32 -10.40 -8.70
N VAL A 364 17.32 -11.27 -8.86
CA VAL A 364 16.79 -11.66 -10.17
C VAL A 364 16.25 -10.42 -10.92
N THR A 365 15.47 -9.58 -10.23
CA THR A 365 14.95 -8.33 -10.82
C THR A 365 16.09 -7.39 -11.26
N LEU A 366 17.14 -7.25 -10.45
CA LEU A 366 18.31 -6.45 -10.78
C LEU A 366 19.02 -6.99 -12.05
N VAL A 367 19.21 -8.31 -12.13
CA VAL A 367 19.80 -8.96 -13.31
C VAL A 367 18.92 -8.73 -14.55
N MET A 368 17.60 -8.87 -14.43
CA MET A 368 16.67 -8.60 -15.54
C MET A 368 16.75 -7.15 -16.01
N LEU A 369 16.78 -6.17 -15.09
CA LEU A 369 16.90 -4.75 -15.41
C LEU A 369 18.28 -4.37 -15.98
N THR A 370 19.33 -5.12 -15.66
CA THR A 370 20.68 -4.87 -16.21
C THR A 370 20.86 -5.48 -17.58
N ARG A 371 20.38 -6.73 -17.78
CA ARG A 371 20.44 -7.44 -19.07
C ARG A 371 19.42 -6.93 -20.09
N GLY A 372 18.26 -6.54 -19.64
CA GLY A 372 17.19 -5.97 -20.45
C GLY A 372 17.48 -4.59 -21.01
N ARG A 373 18.67 -4.04 -20.80
CA ARG A 373 19.12 -2.76 -21.38
C ARG A 373 18.94 -2.69 -22.89
N GLN A 374 19.04 -3.84 -23.60
CA GLN A 374 18.78 -3.90 -25.03
C GLN A 374 17.27 -3.88 -25.38
N ALA A 375 16.41 -4.47 -24.56
CA ALA A 375 14.96 -4.47 -24.78
C ALA A 375 14.24 -3.24 -24.16
N PHE A 376 14.66 -2.78 -22.96
CA PHE A 376 14.12 -1.59 -22.30
C PHE A 376 14.76 -0.28 -22.77
N GLY A 377 16.06 -0.27 -23.07
CA GLY A 377 16.82 0.93 -23.42
C GLY A 377 16.56 1.45 -24.85
N THR A 378 16.30 0.58 -25.81
CA THR A 378 15.93 0.95 -27.18
C THR A 378 14.52 1.54 -27.27
N HIS A 379 13.63 1.18 -26.36
CA HIS A 379 12.28 1.75 -26.28
C HIS A 379 12.18 3.02 -25.42
N LEU A 380 13.05 3.21 -24.41
CA LEU A 380 13.09 4.43 -23.58
C LEU A 380 13.95 5.55 -24.17
N ALA A 381 14.94 5.22 -25.00
CA ALA A 381 15.82 6.20 -25.67
C ALA A 381 15.18 6.92 -26.86
N ARG A 382 14.01 6.51 -27.32
CA ARG A 382 13.21 7.20 -28.34
C ARG A 382 12.08 8.00 -27.70
N VAL A 383 12.39 8.93 -26.81
CA VAL A 383 11.55 10.11 -26.60
C VAL A 383 11.87 11.04 -27.75
N PRO A 384 10.95 11.33 -28.69
CA PRO A 384 11.17 12.43 -29.61
C PRO A 384 11.21 13.69 -28.73
N GLU A 385 12.33 14.40 -28.78
CA GLU A 385 12.35 15.81 -28.43
C GLU A 385 11.33 16.48 -29.35
N ASN A 386 10.18 16.81 -28.82
CA ASN A 386 9.22 17.63 -29.54
C ASN A 386 9.82 19.05 -29.62
N PRO A 387 9.81 19.66 -30.81
CA PRO A 387 10.30 21.00 -31.05
C PRO A 387 9.49 22.07 -30.31
#